data_cd2589a1f10182685041452215276858
#
_entry.id   cd2589a1f10182685041452215276858
#
_cell.length_a   1.000
_cell.length_b   1.000
_cell.length_c   1.000
_cell.angle_alpha   90.00
_cell.angle_beta   90.00
_cell.angle_gamma   90.00
#
_symmetry.space_group_name_H-M   'P 1'
#
loop_
_entity.id
_entity.type
_entity.pdbx_description
1 polymer ?
#
loop_
_entity_poly.entity_id
_entity_poly.type
_entity_poly.pdbx_seq_one_letter_code
_entity_poly.pdbx_strand_id
1 'polypeptide(L)'
;MKPIFYIVSLIPISIVRAVLSTMSKTGLYKLSNAYKVTLRNLKMSYINLNQNQLEKLALESLIETLVSGYETIQSWSRPIHNSGKKIFRVENNFLLNKYINDGNGVAVIAIHNRSVDMLLKWINTKSETTTLYKKVKIKALDRFVKKQREGKSNKVYETNMNGVRKIFQAFKAGKTICIAADQVPQRGMGEYVKLFNNDAYTTTLASSMLYKTKKPGVFICLNSFGNNRLGITIKPTKKGIYKDSEYKLSLNKSIEELININPIDYSWEYKRYRRPPSGEDPYSDI
;
A
#
# COMPACT_ATOMS: atom_id res chain seq x y z
N MET A 1 16.04 -2.32 19.18
CA MET A 1 15.58 -1.92 17.83
C MET A 1 15.37 -0.40 17.70
N LYS A 2 14.63 0.25 18.61
CA LYS A 2 14.36 1.70 18.49
C LYS A 2 15.60 2.59 18.33
N PRO A 3 16.69 2.41 19.13
CA PRO A 3 17.90 3.22 18.96
C PRO A 3 18.58 3.03 17.60
N ILE A 4 18.67 1.79 17.13
CA ILE A 4 19.29 1.47 15.82
C ILE A 4 18.51 2.13 14.68
N PHE A 5 17.18 1.98 14.65
CA PHE A 5 16.34 2.62 13.65
C PHE A 5 16.41 4.15 13.72
N TYR A 6 16.56 4.70 14.93
CA TYR A 6 16.75 6.13 15.09
C TYR A 6 18.06 6.62 14.44
N ILE A 7 19.18 5.95 14.72
CA ILE A 7 20.48 6.29 14.12
C ILE A 7 20.41 6.18 12.59
N VAL A 8 19.88 5.06 12.07
CA VAL A 8 19.70 4.88 10.62
C VAL A 8 18.82 5.99 10.04
N SER A 9 17.77 6.40 10.73
CA SER A 9 16.85 7.44 10.26
C SER A 9 17.48 8.84 10.15
N LEU A 10 18.67 9.06 10.72
CA LEU A 10 19.38 10.34 10.65
C LEU A 10 20.11 10.55 9.30
N ILE A 11 20.39 9.47 8.57
CA ILE A 11 21.04 9.56 7.27
C ILE A 11 20.17 10.40 6.32
N PRO A 12 20.71 11.40 5.64
CA PRO A 12 19.96 12.13 4.62
C PRO A 12 19.50 11.21 3.49
N ILE A 13 18.24 11.34 3.06
CA ILE A 13 17.68 10.50 1.99
C ILE A 13 18.44 10.65 0.66
N SER A 14 19.05 11.81 0.42
CA SER A 14 19.92 12.05 -0.73
C SER A 14 21.15 11.12 -0.75
N ILE A 15 21.73 10.85 0.42
CA ILE A 15 22.85 9.89 0.56
C ILE A 15 22.35 8.48 0.26
N VAL A 16 21.19 8.09 0.81
CA VAL A 16 20.59 6.77 0.53
C VAL A 16 20.37 6.60 -0.99
N ARG A 17 19.81 7.60 -1.66
CA ARG A 17 19.61 7.57 -3.12
C ARG A 17 20.92 7.52 -3.89
N ALA A 18 21.93 8.30 -3.50
CA ALA A 18 23.23 8.30 -4.14
C ALA A 18 23.91 6.92 -4.07
N VAL A 19 23.85 6.28 -2.91
CA VAL A 19 24.37 4.92 -2.71
C VAL A 19 23.62 3.92 -3.60
N LEU A 20 22.29 3.92 -3.60
CA LEU A 20 21.48 3.03 -4.40
C LEU A 20 21.71 3.25 -5.91
N SER A 21 21.79 4.49 -6.35
CA SER A 21 22.11 4.85 -7.75
C SER A 21 23.51 4.37 -8.16
N THR A 22 24.49 4.48 -7.28
CA THR A 22 25.85 3.97 -7.56
C THR A 22 25.86 2.44 -7.63
N MET A 23 25.19 1.77 -6.69
CA MET A 23 25.07 0.31 -6.71
C MET A 23 24.34 -0.19 -7.97
N SER A 24 23.34 0.56 -8.46
CA SER A 24 22.62 0.14 -9.67
C SER A 24 23.49 0.11 -10.93
N LYS A 25 24.59 0.90 -10.99
CA LYS A 25 25.52 0.89 -12.13
C LYS A 25 26.29 -0.43 -12.27
N THR A 26 26.40 -1.23 -11.20
CA THR A 26 27.05 -2.55 -11.25
C THR A 26 26.24 -3.60 -12.01
N GLY A 27 24.96 -3.39 -12.20
CA GLY A 27 24.06 -4.38 -12.82
C GLY A 27 23.72 -5.59 -11.94
N LEU A 28 24.32 -5.74 -10.76
CA LEU A 28 24.11 -6.89 -9.86
C LEU A 28 22.66 -7.01 -9.38
N TYR A 29 21.92 -5.92 -9.33
CA TYR A 29 20.50 -5.92 -8.97
C TYR A 29 19.66 -6.86 -9.85
N LYS A 30 20.08 -7.08 -11.12
CA LYS A 30 19.39 -7.98 -12.07
C LYS A 30 19.33 -9.43 -11.59
N LEU A 31 20.26 -9.83 -10.74
CA LEU A 31 20.32 -11.17 -10.14
C LEU A 31 19.32 -11.34 -8.99
N SER A 32 18.82 -10.24 -8.42
CA SER A 32 17.91 -10.29 -7.28
C SER A 32 16.52 -10.78 -7.65
N ASN A 33 15.91 -11.60 -6.80
CA ASN A 33 14.51 -12.02 -6.97
C ASN A 33 13.55 -10.82 -6.97
N ALA A 34 13.87 -9.78 -6.20
CA ALA A 34 13.05 -8.56 -6.18
C ALA A 34 12.97 -7.91 -7.57
N TYR A 35 14.10 -7.75 -8.26
CA TYR A 35 14.11 -7.21 -9.63
C TYR A 35 13.38 -8.13 -10.61
N LYS A 36 13.65 -9.45 -10.58
CA LYS A 36 13.02 -10.42 -11.49
C LYS A 36 11.50 -10.41 -11.33
N VAL A 37 10.99 -10.40 -10.09
CA VAL A 37 9.55 -10.31 -9.79
C VAL A 37 8.97 -8.98 -10.26
N THR A 38 9.67 -7.86 -9.99
CA THR A 38 9.28 -6.54 -10.46
C THR A 38 9.11 -6.51 -11.98
N LEU A 39 10.13 -6.96 -12.72
CA LEU A 39 10.09 -6.99 -14.18
C LEU A 39 8.98 -7.90 -14.71
N ARG A 40 8.73 -9.06 -14.08
CA ARG A 40 7.64 -9.97 -14.43
C ARG A 40 6.27 -9.31 -14.23
N ASN A 41 6.04 -8.67 -13.10
CA ASN A 41 4.79 -7.96 -12.83
C ASN A 41 4.55 -6.81 -13.82
N LEU A 42 5.60 -6.03 -14.14
CA LEU A 42 5.51 -4.95 -15.11
C LEU A 42 5.21 -5.44 -16.52
N LYS A 43 5.83 -6.55 -16.98
CA LYS A 43 5.51 -7.19 -18.27
C LYS A 43 4.05 -7.62 -18.34
N MET A 44 3.51 -8.19 -17.27
CA MET A 44 2.11 -8.61 -17.19
C MET A 44 1.16 -7.40 -17.16
N SER A 45 1.55 -6.29 -16.55
CA SER A 45 0.67 -5.14 -16.33
C SER A 45 0.72 -4.12 -17.47
N TYR A 46 1.88 -3.91 -18.09
CA TYR A 46 2.13 -2.88 -19.12
C TYR A 46 2.54 -3.50 -20.46
N ILE A 47 1.59 -4.17 -21.11
CA ILE A 47 1.82 -4.93 -22.36
C ILE A 47 2.27 -4.05 -23.56
N ASN A 48 2.03 -2.74 -23.50
CA ASN A 48 2.39 -1.79 -24.56
C ASN A 48 3.81 -1.23 -24.40
N LEU A 49 4.52 -1.54 -23.30
CA LEU A 49 5.90 -1.08 -23.11
C LEU A 49 6.88 -2.08 -23.73
N ASN A 50 7.91 -1.56 -24.40
CA ASN A 50 9.00 -2.38 -24.92
C ASN A 50 9.94 -2.83 -23.80
N GLN A 51 10.84 -3.79 -24.10
CA GLN A 51 11.73 -4.40 -23.12
C GLN A 51 12.61 -3.35 -22.39
N ASN A 52 13.15 -2.37 -23.12
CA ASN A 52 14.02 -1.33 -22.54
C ASN A 52 13.24 -0.41 -21.57
N GLN A 53 11.99 -0.07 -21.92
CA GLN A 53 11.12 0.72 -21.06
C GLN A 53 10.76 -0.05 -19.78
N LEU A 54 10.46 -1.35 -19.91
CA LEU A 54 10.15 -2.21 -18.76
C LEU A 54 11.36 -2.39 -17.83
N GLU A 55 12.56 -2.59 -18.36
CA GLU A 55 13.79 -2.71 -17.57
C GLU A 55 14.14 -1.41 -16.84
N LYS A 56 13.98 -0.27 -17.51
CA LYS A 56 14.14 1.05 -16.89
C LYS A 56 13.16 1.25 -15.75
N LEU A 57 11.88 1.01 -16.01
CA LEU A 57 10.82 1.14 -15.00
C LEU A 57 11.05 0.17 -13.82
N ALA A 58 11.51 -1.06 -14.07
CA ALA A 58 11.82 -2.04 -13.04
C ALA A 58 12.98 -1.60 -12.15
N LEU A 59 14.04 -1.02 -12.73
CA LEU A 59 15.16 -0.49 -11.96
C LEU A 59 14.74 0.70 -11.10
N GLU A 60 14.03 1.66 -11.68
CA GLU A 60 13.52 2.84 -10.97
C GLU A 60 12.62 2.41 -9.81
N SER A 61 11.70 1.48 -10.04
CA SER A 61 10.81 0.95 -9.01
C SER A 61 11.57 0.22 -7.91
N LEU A 62 12.60 -0.58 -8.24
CA LEU A 62 13.42 -1.25 -7.24
C LEU A 62 14.13 -0.24 -6.32
N ILE A 63 14.69 0.83 -6.88
CA ILE A 63 15.30 1.91 -6.10
C ILE A 63 14.27 2.56 -5.19
N GLU A 64 13.08 2.88 -5.71
CA GLU A 64 12.03 3.52 -4.92
C GLU A 64 11.47 2.59 -3.83
N THR A 65 11.41 1.28 -4.06
CA THR A 65 11.09 0.29 -3.01
C THR A 65 12.07 0.35 -1.85
N LEU A 66 13.38 0.40 -2.13
CA LEU A 66 14.40 0.50 -1.09
C LEU A 66 14.34 1.83 -0.34
N VAL A 67 14.11 2.93 -1.06
CA VAL A 67 13.87 4.25 -0.46
C VAL A 67 12.62 4.25 0.41
N SER A 68 11.55 3.60 -0.03
CA SER A 68 10.31 3.42 0.75
C SER A 68 10.55 2.63 2.05
N GLY A 69 11.38 1.59 1.99
CA GLY A 69 11.85 0.88 3.19
C GLY A 69 12.56 1.80 4.19
N TYR A 70 13.43 2.66 3.69
CA TYR A 70 14.09 3.68 4.50
C TYR A 70 13.10 4.71 5.10
N GLU A 71 12.12 5.17 4.33
CA GLU A 71 11.04 6.05 4.83
C GLU A 71 10.21 5.38 5.91
N THR A 72 9.99 4.08 5.80
CA THR A 72 9.31 3.29 6.83
C THR A 72 10.11 3.28 8.14
N ILE A 73 11.43 3.09 8.09
CA ILE A 73 12.31 3.21 9.26
C ILE A 73 12.23 4.62 9.87
N GLN A 74 12.23 5.65 9.04
CA GLN A 74 12.06 7.04 9.52
C GLN A 74 10.71 7.24 10.18
N SER A 75 9.65 6.69 9.59
CA SER A 75 8.30 6.74 10.15
C SER A 75 8.22 6.09 11.53
N TRP A 76 8.88 4.96 11.73
CA TRP A 76 8.89 4.27 13.03
C TRP A 76 9.73 4.96 14.10
N SER A 77 10.75 5.71 13.70
CA SER A 77 11.77 6.25 14.60
C SER A 77 11.50 7.69 15.02
N ARG A 78 10.78 8.44 14.18
CA ARG A 78 10.56 9.88 14.38
C ARG A 78 9.10 10.21 14.64
N PRO A 79 8.81 11.28 15.42
CA PRO A 79 7.46 11.81 15.57
C PRO A 79 6.86 12.16 14.19
N ILE A 80 5.55 12.01 14.05
CA ILE A 80 4.81 12.33 12.82
C ILE A 80 5.05 13.77 12.33
N HIS A 81 5.23 14.71 13.28
CA HIS A 81 5.50 16.12 12.96
C HIS A 81 6.74 16.28 12.06
N ASN A 82 7.78 15.48 12.27
CA ASN A 82 9.00 15.51 11.45
C ASN A 82 8.83 14.74 10.12
N SER A 83 8.00 13.71 10.10
CA SER A 83 7.65 12.96 8.88
C SER A 83 6.64 13.72 8.03
N GLY A 84 5.72 14.45 8.66
CA GLY A 84 4.71 15.27 7.99
C GLY A 84 5.29 16.43 7.19
N LYS A 85 6.45 16.95 7.56
CA LYS A 85 7.18 17.99 6.78
C LYS A 85 7.63 17.48 5.40
N LYS A 86 7.72 16.17 5.19
CA LYS A 86 8.03 15.56 3.89
C LYS A 86 6.82 15.48 2.98
N ILE A 87 5.61 15.47 3.54
CA ILE A 87 4.36 15.48 2.78
C ILE A 87 4.01 16.93 2.51
N PHE A 88 4.38 17.40 1.32
CA PHE A 88 4.20 18.80 0.95
C PHE A 88 2.84 19.09 0.29
N ARG A 89 2.16 18.04 -0.20
CA ARG A 89 0.89 18.13 -0.92
C ARG A 89 -0.06 17.01 -0.50
N VAL A 90 -1.32 17.35 -0.31
CA VAL A 90 -2.41 16.39 -0.11
C VAL A 90 -3.55 16.75 -1.03
N GLU A 91 -3.74 15.94 -2.05
CA GLU A 91 -4.82 16.13 -3.02
C GLU A 91 -6.14 15.61 -2.46
N ASN A 92 -7.21 16.38 -2.64
CA ASN A 92 -8.57 16.05 -2.19
C ASN A 92 -8.69 15.77 -0.68
N ASN A 93 -7.85 16.40 0.16
CA ASN A 93 -7.92 16.26 1.62
C ASN A 93 -9.32 16.60 2.18
N PHE A 94 -10.03 17.52 1.54
CA PHE A 94 -11.39 17.93 1.93
C PHE A 94 -12.37 16.74 1.91
N LEU A 95 -12.20 15.79 0.98
CA LEU A 95 -13.07 14.62 0.84
C LEU A 95 -12.97 13.69 2.05
N LEU A 96 -11.74 13.39 2.50
CA LEU A 96 -11.51 12.57 3.69
C LEU A 96 -12.04 13.29 4.94
N ASN A 97 -11.71 14.58 5.09
CA ASN A 97 -12.16 15.37 6.23
C ASN A 97 -13.70 15.44 6.31
N LYS A 98 -14.37 15.62 5.16
CA LYS A 98 -15.83 15.59 5.08
C LYS A 98 -16.38 14.28 5.66
N TYR A 99 -15.93 13.13 5.15
CA TYR A 99 -16.46 11.84 5.59
C TYR A 99 -16.14 11.51 7.06
N ILE A 100 -14.99 12.00 7.57
CA ILE A 100 -14.66 11.88 8.99
C ILE A 100 -15.62 12.71 9.84
N ASN A 101 -15.87 13.96 9.45
CA ASN A 101 -16.73 14.90 10.18
C ASN A 101 -18.21 14.49 10.12
N ASP A 102 -18.66 13.88 9.03
CA ASP A 102 -20.02 13.34 8.91
C ASP A 102 -20.33 12.24 9.96
N GLY A 103 -19.29 11.64 10.57
CA GLY A 103 -19.44 10.68 11.68
C GLY A 103 -20.06 9.33 11.31
N ASN A 104 -20.40 9.11 10.04
CA ASN A 104 -21.05 7.88 9.58
C ASN A 104 -20.09 6.72 9.34
N GLY A 105 -18.78 6.94 9.58
CA GLY A 105 -17.70 6.01 9.27
C GLY A 105 -17.22 6.14 7.83
N VAL A 106 -15.91 5.96 7.64
CA VAL A 106 -15.28 5.99 6.32
C VAL A 106 -14.29 4.83 6.17
N ALA A 107 -14.31 4.17 5.01
CA ALA A 107 -13.30 3.18 4.65
C ALA A 107 -12.17 3.85 3.86
N VAL A 108 -10.97 3.88 4.43
CA VAL A 108 -9.75 4.35 3.78
C VAL A 108 -9.04 3.14 3.18
N ILE A 109 -9.08 3.03 1.86
CA ILE A 109 -8.52 1.90 1.11
C ILE A 109 -7.17 2.34 0.55
N ALA A 110 -6.11 1.75 1.07
CA ALA A 110 -4.73 2.03 0.66
C ALA A 110 -4.18 0.94 -0.26
N ILE A 111 -3.08 1.25 -0.94
CA ILE A 111 -2.22 0.32 -1.66
C ILE A 111 -0.80 0.41 -1.12
N HIS A 112 0.02 -0.63 -1.37
CA HIS A 112 1.44 -0.63 -1.00
C HIS A 112 2.26 0.23 -2.00
N ASN A 113 2.04 1.53 -1.91
CA ASN A 113 2.71 2.57 -2.67
C ASN A 113 3.52 3.41 -1.70
N ARG A 114 4.83 3.41 -1.79
CA ARG A 114 5.73 4.03 -0.81
C ARG A 114 5.51 3.47 0.61
N SER A 115 5.88 4.23 1.64
CA SER A 115 5.74 3.81 3.03
C SER A 115 4.29 3.83 3.52
N VAL A 116 3.67 2.66 3.57
CA VAL A 116 2.31 2.48 4.13
C VAL A 116 2.26 2.88 5.61
N ASP A 117 3.33 2.66 6.36
CA ASP A 117 3.39 3.06 7.78
C ASP A 117 3.43 4.59 7.95
N MET A 118 4.10 5.31 7.03
CA MET A 118 4.06 6.78 7.01
C MET A 118 2.66 7.29 6.65
N LEU A 119 2.02 6.67 5.65
CA LEU A 119 0.66 6.99 5.24
C LEU A 119 -0.33 6.73 6.39
N LEU A 120 -0.26 5.58 7.05
CA LEU A 120 -1.12 5.24 8.19
C LEU A 120 -0.93 6.23 9.34
N LYS A 121 0.30 6.61 9.67
CA LYS A 121 0.56 7.64 10.68
C LYS A 121 -0.08 8.98 10.32
N TRP A 122 -0.04 9.36 9.04
CA TRP A 122 -0.71 10.59 8.60
C TRP A 122 -2.22 10.49 8.75
N ILE A 123 -2.85 9.37 8.34
CA ILE A 123 -4.29 9.15 8.53
C ILE A 123 -4.67 9.22 10.01
N ASN A 124 -3.83 8.65 10.88
CA ASN A 124 -4.01 8.66 12.33
C ASN A 124 -3.95 10.08 12.95
N THR A 125 -3.45 11.08 12.22
CA THR A 125 -3.56 12.50 12.65
C THR A 125 -4.92 13.12 12.34
N LYS A 126 -5.73 12.48 11.48
CA LYS A 126 -7.04 12.97 11.05
C LYS A 126 -8.19 12.36 11.85
N SER A 127 -8.05 11.10 12.24
CA SER A 127 -9.08 10.35 12.95
C SER A 127 -8.49 9.16 13.69
N GLU A 128 -9.17 8.70 14.73
CA GLU A 128 -8.92 7.38 15.31
C GLU A 128 -9.24 6.31 14.30
N THR A 129 -8.28 5.42 14.04
CA THR A 129 -8.44 4.38 13.02
C THR A 129 -8.50 2.98 13.61
N THR A 130 -9.20 2.10 12.89
CA THR A 130 -9.10 0.66 13.09
C THR A 130 -8.52 0.05 11.82
N THR A 131 -7.41 -0.67 11.92
CA THR A 131 -6.71 -1.24 10.76
C THR A 131 -6.41 -2.72 10.93
N LEU A 132 -6.25 -3.42 9.80
CA LEU A 132 -5.75 -4.79 9.74
C LEU A 132 -4.25 -4.79 9.42
N TYR A 133 -3.53 -5.75 10.01
CA TYR A 133 -2.14 -5.96 9.66
C TYR A 133 -1.83 -7.45 9.56
N LYS A 134 -0.86 -7.78 8.73
CA LYS A 134 -0.32 -9.13 8.66
C LYS A 134 0.81 -9.26 9.67
N LYS A 135 0.72 -10.27 10.53
CA LYS A 135 1.72 -10.57 11.55
C LYS A 135 3.10 -10.82 10.94
N VAL A 136 4.10 -10.20 11.52
CA VAL A 136 5.51 -10.41 11.14
C VAL A 136 6.04 -11.67 11.81
N LYS A 137 6.82 -12.48 11.07
CA LYS A 137 7.36 -13.77 11.59
C LYS A 137 8.24 -13.59 12.84
N ILE A 138 9.03 -12.52 12.90
CA ILE A 138 9.93 -12.24 14.03
C ILE A 138 9.13 -11.57 15.14
N LYS A 139 8.86 -12.27 16.24
CA LYS A 139 8.02 -11.81 17.38
C LYS A 139 8.43 -10.43 17.92
N ALA A 140 9.74 -10.14 18.02
CA ALA A 140 10.21 -8.86 18.55
C ALA A 140 9.91 -7.70 17.58
N LEU A 141 10.08 -7.94 16.27
CA LEU A 141 9.74 -6.97 15.23
C LEU A 141 8.22 -6.77 15.13
N ASP A 142 7.46 -7.85 15.22
CA ASP A 142 5.99 -7.81 15.21
C ASP A 142 5.43 -6.92 16.32
N ARG A 143 5.87 -7.15 17.57
CA ARG A 143 5.48 -6.29 18.71
C ARG A 143 5.87 -4.83 18.50
N PHE A 144 7.06 -4.58 17.94
CA PHE A 144 7.52 -3.24 17.66
C PHE A 144 6.65 -2.55 16.59
N VAL A 145 6.43 -3.18 15.45
CA VAL A 145 5.62 -2.64 14.33
C VAL A 145 4.18 -2.40 14.79
N LYS A 146 3.58 -3.36 15.48
CA LYS A 146 2.22 -3.22 16.03
C LYS A 146 2.13 -1.98 16.92
N LYS A 147 3.06 -1.82 17.87
CA LYS A 147 3.12 -0.65 18.75
C LYS A 147 3.26 0.68 18.00
N GLN A 148 4.04 0.71 16.88
CA GLN A 148 4.16 1.93 16.05
C GLN A 148 2.86 2.28 15.34
N ARG A 149 2.04 1.30 14.97
CA ARG A 149 0.76 1.48 14.27
C ARG A 149 -0.40 1.82 15.21
N GLU A 150 -0.41 1.27 16.43
CA GLU A 150 -1.48 1.51 17.41
C GLU A 150 -1.49 2.95 17.94
N GLY A 151 -0.33 3.56 18.18
CA GLY A 151 -0.28 4.89 18.77
C GLY A 151 -1.06 4.95 20.11
N LYS A 152 -1.78 6.06 20.38
CA LYS A 152 -2.55 6.25 21.62
C LYS A 152 -3.98 5.72 21.54
N SER A 153 -4.67 5.84 20.39
CA SER A 153 -6.11 5.56 20.25
C SER A 153 -6.45 4.68 19.05
N ASN A 154 -5.48 4.42 18.18
CA ASN A 154 -5.70 3.58 17.01
C ASN A 154 -5.69 2.09 17.38
N LYS A 155 -6.52 1.31 16.70
CA LYS A 155 -6.64 -0.13 16.94
C LYS A 155 -6.09 -0.92 15.76
N VAL A 156 -5.23 -1.90 16.05
CA VAL A 156 -4.57 -2.73 15.04
C VAL A 156 -4.87 -4.20 15.31
N TYR A 157 -5.53 -4.86 14.38
CA TYR A 157 -5.91 -6.27 14.50
C TYR A 157 -5.20 -7.11 13.43
N GLU A 158 -4.90 -8.36 13.78
CA GLU A 158 -4.36 -9.33 12.82
C GLU A 158 -5.38 -9.61 11.71
N THR A 159 -4.90 -9.84 10.48
CA THR A 159 -5.73 -10.22 9.34
C THR A 159 -6.19 -11.68 9.48
N ASN A 160 -7.18 -11.90 10.32
CA ASN A 160 -7.88 -13.16 10.56
C ASN A 160 -9.37 -12.89 10.78
N MET A 161 -10.18 -13.92 10.95
CA MET A 161 -11.64 -13.79 11.11
C MET A 161 -12.04 -12.86 12.24
N ASN A 162 -11.32 -12.89 13.38
CA ASN A 162 -11.59 -12.00 14.51
C ASN A 162 -11.27 -10.53 14.15
N GLY A 163 -10.12 -10.28 13.54
CA GLY A 163 -9.76 -8.93 13.08
C GLY A 163 -10.76 -8.39 12.05
N VAL A 164 -11.22 -9.23 11.12
CA VAL A 164 -12.26 -8.85 10.14
C VAL A 164 -13.57 -8.49 10.84
N ARG A 165 -13.98 -9.23 11.87
CA ARG A 165 -15.17 -8.87 12.68
C ARG A 165 -14.98 -7.53 13.39
N LYS A 166 -13.82 -7.30 13.99
CA LYS A 166 -13.51 -6.04 14.70
C LYS A 166 -13.52 -4.82 13.80
N ILE A 167 -12.90 -4.91 12.61
CA ILE A 167 -12.90 -3.80 11.65
C ILE A 167 -14.31 -3.52 11.11
N PHE A 168 -15.10 -4.58 10.87
CA PHE A 168 -16.48 -4.43 10.42
C PHE A 168 -17.38 -3.79 11.50
N GLN A 169 -17.22 -4.20 12.77
CA GLN A 169 -17.92 -3.59 13.91
C GLN A 169 -17.56 -2.11 14.04
N ALA A 170 -16.26 -1.76 13.93
CA ALA A 170 -15.80 -0.38 13.98
C ALA A 170 -16.42 0.45 12.84
N PHE A 171 -16.44 -0.08 11.62
CA PHE A 171 -17.02 0.60 10.47
C PHE A 171 -18.53 0.84 10.63
N LYS A 172 -19.27 -0.17 11.09
CA LYS A 172 -20.69 -0.02 11.41
C LYS A 172 -20.96 1.05 12.46
N ALA A 173 -20.08 1.11 13.49
CA ALA A 173 -20.16 2.09 14.57
C ALA A 173 -19.71 3.51 14.19
N GLY A 174 -19.54 3.82 12.89
CA GLY A 174 -19.19 5.16 12.44
C GLY A 174 -17.69 5.50 12.55
N LYS A 175 -16.81 4.53 12.78
CA LYS A 175 -15.37 4.76 12.90
C LYS A 175 -14.67 4.75 11.55
N THR A 176 -13.50 5.38 11.48
CA THR A 176 -12.59 5.29 10.34
C THR A 176 -11.88 3.95 10.34
N ILE A 177 -11.93 3.24 9.22
CA ILE A 177 -11.18 2.00 9.03
C ILE A 177 -10.14 2.15 7.92
N CYS A 178 -8.99 1.44 8.07
CA CYS A 178 -7.93 1.44 7.06
C CYS A 178 -7.64 0.02 6.61
N ILE A 179 -7.65 -0.21 5.30
CA ILE A 179 -7.40 -1.52 4.67
C ILE A 179 -6.46 -1.34 3.49
N ALA A 180 -5.34 -2.06 3.47
CA ALA A 180 -4.55 -2.22 2.25
C ALA A 180 -5.16 -3.37 1.43
N ALA A 181 -5.60 -3.09 0.19
CA ALA A 181 -6.44 -4.00 -0.58
C ALA A 181 -5.77 -4.62 -1.82
N ASP A 182 -4.49 -4.36 -2.04
CA ASP A 182 -3.75 -4.72 -3.26
C ASP A 182 -2.97 -6.03 -3.16
N GLN A 183 -2.85 -6.64 -1.98
CA GLN A 183 -2.14 -7.91 -1.80
C GLN A 183 -3.05 -9.13 -1.95
N VAL A 184 -2.41 -10.27 -2.27
CA VAL A 184 -3.09 -11.58 -2.42
C VAL A 184 -3.57 -12.06 -1.05
N PRO A 185 -4.89 -12.29 -0.87
CA PRO A 185 -5.44 -12.76 0.40
C PRO A 185 -5.12 -14.26 0.65
N GLN A 186 -5.46 -14.76 1.83
CA GLN A 186 -5.43 -16.19 2.11
C GLN A 186 -6.42 -16.93 1.19
N ARG A 187 -6.18 -18.24 0.93
CA ARG A 187 -7.11 -19.07 0.17
C ARG A 187 -8.51 -19.03 0.82
N GLY A 188 -9.55 -18.93 0.00
CA GLY A 188 -10.93 -18.79 0.47
C GLY A 188 -11.35 -17.37 0.88
N MET A 189 -10.42 -16.38 0.90
CA MET A 189 -10.71 -15.00 1.29
C MET A 189 -10.63 -13.99 0.13
N GLY A 190 -10.72 -14.46 -1.10
CA GLY A 190 -10.65 -13.64 -2.30
C GLY A 190 -11.32 -14.30 -3.48
N GLU A 191 -11.36 -13.57 -4.57
CA GLU A 191 -11.89 -14.02 -5.86
C GLU A 191 -10.98 -13.57 -6.99
N TYR A 192 -11.12 -14.21 -8.16
CA TYR A 192 -10.41 -13.78 -9.37
C TYR A 192 -11.09 -12.56 -9.97
N VAL A 193 -10.35 -11.48 -10.08
CA VAL A 193 -10.82 -10.21 -10.63
C VAL A 193 -9.72 -9.62 -11.51
N LYS A 194 -10.06 -9.07 -12.66
CA LYS A 194 -9.09 -8.46 -13.58
C LYS A 194 -8.35 -7.31 -12.89
N LEU A 195 -6.99 -7.35 -12.97
CA LEU A 195 -6.06 -6.30 -12.60
C LEU A 195 -5.05 -6.15 -13.74
N PHE A 196 -4.97 -5.00 -14.39
CA PHE A 196 -4.19 -4.79 -15.63
C PHE A 196 -4.45 -5.89 -16.66
N ASN A 197 -5.73 -6.24 -16.86
CA ASN A 197 -6.21 -7.30 -17.76
C ASN A 197 -5.82 -8.75 -17.39
N ASN A 198 -5.04 -8.98 -16.33
CA ASN A 198 -4.71 -10.30 -15.82
C ASN A 198 -5.69 -10.74 -14.72
N ASP A 199 -5.95 -12.05 -14.64
CA ASP A 199 -6.73 -12.61 -13.55
C ASP A 199 -5.90 -12.62 -12.27
N ALA A 200 -6.29 -11.81 -11.32
CA ALA A 200 -5.60 -11.65 -10.06
C ALA A 200 -6.48 -12.09 -8.89
N TYR A 201 -5.98 -13.02 -8.06
CA TYR A 201 -6.69 -13.40 -6.84
C TYR A 201 -6.68 -12.20 -5.87
N THR A 202 -7.85 -11.57 -5.72
CA THR A 202 -8.04 -10.27 -5.07
C THR A 202 -8.89 -10.41 -3.82
N THR A 203 -8.52 -9.69 -2.75
CA THR A 203 -9.35 -9.61 -1.54
C THR A 203 -10.67 -8.90 -1.84
N THR A 204 -11.76 -9.47 -1.38
CA THR A 204 -13.10 -8.87 -1.52
C THR A 204 -13.51 -8.07 -0.28
N LEU A 205 -12.69 -8.05 0.77
CA LEU A 205 -13.07 -7.49 2.07
C LEU A 205 -13.50 -6.03 1.97
N ALA A 206 -12.62 -5.16 1.45
CA ALA A 206 -12.90 -3.71 1.41
C ALA A 206 -14.11 -3.39 0.52
N SER A 207 -14.18 -3.98 -0.68
CA SER A 207 -15.28 -3.75 -1.61
C SER A 207 -16.60 -4.32 -1.09
N SER A 208 -16.59 -5.51 -0.48
CA SER A 208 -17.80 -6.10 0.14
C SER A 208 -18.32 -5.27 1.30
N MET A 209 -17.43 -4.69 2.11
CA MET A 209 -17.84 -3.81 3.20
C MET A 209 -18.53 -2.55 2.68
N LEU A 210 -17.98 -1.90 1.66
CA LEU A 210 -18.60 -0.74 1.01
C LEU A 210 -19.94 -1.09 0.34
N TYR A 211 -19.95 -2.19 -0.43
CA TYR A 211 -21.15 -2.67 -1.10
C TYR A 211 -22.29 -2.95 -0.11
N LYS A 212 -22.01 -3.69 0.97
CA LYS A 212 -23.04 -4.08 1.96
C LYS A 212 -23.51 -2.94 2.85
N THR A 213 -22.64 -2.01 3.19
CA THR A 213 -22.99 -0.92 4.13
C THR A 213 -23.42 0.35 3.45
N LYS A 214 -23.12 0.52 2.18
CA LYS A 214 -23.31 1.75 1.39
C LYS A 214 -22.65 3.00 2.01
N LYS A 215 -21.76 2.80 2.99
CA LYS A 215 -21.01 3.86 3.64
C LYS A 215 -19.91 4.42 2.73
N PRO A 216 -19.44 5.66 2.95
CA PRO A 216 -18.41 6.26 2.12
C PRO A 216 -17.07 5.55 2.24
N GLY A 217 -16.31 5.60 1.16
CA GLY A 217 -14.92 5.18 1.11
C GLY A 217 -14.07 6.12 0.27
N VAL A 218 -12.78 6.09 0.52
CA VAL A 218 -11.76 6.77 -0.28
C VAL A 218 -10.62 5.81 -0.60
N PHE A 219 -10.06 5.97 -1.78
CA PHE A 219 -8.80 5.35 -2.15
C PHE A 219 -7.65 6.32 -1.88
N ILE A 220 -6.54 5.83 -1.34
CA ILE A 220 -5.43 6.67 -0.92
C ILE A 220 -4.09 6.02 -1.20
N CYS A 221 -3.13 6.81 -1.65
CA CYS A 221 -1.73 6.39 -1.75
C CYS A 221 -0.77 7.54 -1.42
N LEU A 222 0.44 7.15 -1.03
CA LEU A 222 1.57 8.03 -0.86
C LEU A 222 2.42 7.97 -2.15
N ASN A 223 2.73 9.09 -2.74
CA ASN A 223 3.51 9.18 -3.98
C ASN A 223 4.77 10.02 -3.78
N SER A 224 5.83 9.67 -4.52
CA SER A 224 7.00 10.51 -4.63
C SER A 224 6.78 11.63 -5.67
N PHE A 225 7.33 12.77 -5.36
CA PHE A 225 7.48 13.89 -6.28
C PHE A 225 8.96 14.30 -6.30
N GLY A 226 9.44 14.84 -7.37
CA GLY A 226 10.84 15.26 -7.50
C GLY A 226 11.39 15.93 -6.22
N ASN A 227 12.71 15.93 -6.04
CA ASN A 227 13.41 16.54 -4.90
C ASN A 227 13.10 15.90 -3.52
N ASN A 228 12.93 14.58 -3.48
CA ASN A 228 12.65 13.81 -2.26
C ASN A 228 11.39 14.25 -1.48
N ARG A 229 10.45 14.89 -2.17
CA ARG A 229 9.15 15.28 -1.60
C ARG A 229 8.13 14.18 -1.80
N LEU A 230 7.20 14.08 -0.87
CA LEU A 230 6.09 13.14 -0.89
C LEU A 230 4.77 13.90 -0.98
N GLY A 231 3.79 13.28 -1.62
CA GLY A 231 2.42 13.78 -1.65
C GLY A 231 1.45 12.64 -1.40
N ILE A 232 0.28 12.99 -0.91
CA ILE A 232 -0.83 12.05 -0.73
C ILE A 232 -1.89 12.37 -1.77
N THR A 233 -2.33 11.35 -2.49
CA THR A 233 -3.47 11.46 -3.40
C THR A 233 -4.65 10.70 -2.80
N ILE A 234 -5.79 11.38 -2.70
CA ILE A 234 -7.06 10.81 -2.25
C ILE A 234 -8.01 10.84 -3.43
N LYS A 235 -8.61 9.68 -3.74
CA LYS A 235 -9.64 9.55 -4.77
C LYS A 235 -10.95 9.06 -4.18
N PRO A 236 -12.11 9.55 -4.66
CA PRO A 236 -13.40 9.00 -4.26
C PRO A 236 -13.53 7.56 -4.76
N THR A 237 -14.39 6.79 -4.12
CA THR A 237 -14.78 5.48 -4.64
C THR A 237 -15.63 5.63 -5.91
N LYS A 238 -15.40 4.73 -6.86
CA LYS A 238 -16.24 4.63 -8.07
C LYS A 238 -17.67 4.22 -7.69
N LYS A 239 -18.67 4.72 -8.40
CA LYS A 239 -20.09 4.34 -8.17
C LYS A 239 -20.35 2.83 -8.27
N GLY A 240 -19.62 2.13 -9.14
CA GLY A 240 -19.71 0.69 -9.30
C GLY A 240 -19.34 -0.12 -8.04
N ILE A 241 -18.58 0.46 -7.07
CA ILE A 241 -18.24 -0.25 -5.84
C ILE A 241 -19.47 -0.50 -4.94
N TYR A 242 -20.57 0.19 -5.20
CA TYR A 242 -21.83 0.03 -4.48
C TYR A 242 -22.85 -0.86 -5.22
N LYS A 243 -22.49 -1.41 -6.41
CA LYS A 243 -23.32 -2.28 -7.23
C LYS A 243 -22.85 -3.73 -7.14
N ASP A 244 -23.76 -4.67 -7.08
CA ASP A 244 -23.47 -6.11 -6.87
C ASP A 244 -22.56 -6.70 -7.94
N SER A 245 -22.84 -6.45 -9.21
CA SER A 245 -22.06 -6.97 -10.33
C SER A 245 -20.70 -6.29 -10.53
N GLU A 246 -20.48 -5.11 -9.94
CA GLU A 246 -19.33 -4.26 -10.26
C GLU A 246 -18.35 -4.05 -9.11
N TYR A 247 -18.75 -4.30 -7.84
CA TYR A 247 -17.97 -3.83 -6.68
C TYR A 247 -16.54 -4.39 -6.61
N LYS A 248 -16.34 -5.63 -7.07
CA LYS A 248 -15.01 -6.26 -7.07
C LYS A 248 -14.12 -5.68 -8.16
N LEU A 249 -14.65 -5.51 -9.37
CA LEU A 249 -13.92 -4.91 -10.48
C LEU A 249 -13.62 -3.43 -10.21
N SER A 250 -14.57 -2.70 -9.62
CA SER A 250 -14.37 -1.30 -9.22
C SER A 250 -13.24 -1.12 -8.23
N LEU A 251 -13.03 -2.09 -7.32
CA LEU A 251 -11.87 -2.10 -6.42
C LEU A 251 -10.56 -2.15 -7.21
N ASN A 252 -10.40 -3.14 -8.10
CA ASN A 252 -9.17 -3.30 -8.87
C ASN A 252 -8.93 -2.13 -9.83
N LYS A 253 -9.96 -1.60 -10.48
CA LYS A 253 -9.84 -0.42 -11.34
C LYS A 253 -9.40 0.82 -10.57
N SER A 254 -9.83 0.98 -9.32
CA SER A 254 -9.35 2.06 -8.46
C SER A 254 -7.90 1.85 -8.01
N ILE A 255 -7.49 0.60 -7.76
CA ILE A 255 -6.09 0.24 -7.48
C ILE A 255 -5.21 0.56 -8.69
N GLU A 256 -5.60 0.15 -9.90
CA GLU A 256 -4.88 0.47 -11.15
C GLU A 256 -4.69 1.99 -11.32
N GLU A 257 -5.73 2.79 -11.06
CA GLU A 257 -5.65 4.24 -11.14
C GLU A 257 -4.68 4.84 -10.13
N LEU A 258 -4.60 4.29 -8.92
CA LEU A 258 -3.63 4.76 -7.93
C LEU A 258 -2.20 4.39 -8.33
N ILE A 259 -1.98 3.15 -8.83
CA ILE A 259 -0.67 2.70 -9.30
C ILE A 259 -0.19 3.58 -10.47
N ASN A 260 -1.09 3.91 -11.40
CA ASN A 260 -0.77 4.70 -12.59
C ASN A 260 -0.48 6.19 -12.32
N ILE A 261 -0.71 6.69 -11.10
CA ILE A 261 -0.29 8.06 -10.72
C ILE A 261 1.23 8.18 -10.77
N ASN A 262 1.93 7.21 -10.20
CA ASN A 262 3.39 7.11 -10.28
C ASN A 262 3.81 5.63 -10.16
N PRO A 263 3.92 4.90 -11.27
CA PRO A 263 4.14 3.45 -11.27
C PRO A 263 5.41 3.00 -10.54
N ILE A 264 6.45 3.85 -10.48
CA ILE A 264 7.71 3.49 -9.78
C ILE A 264 7.56 3.37 -8.27
N ASP A 265 6.52 3.93 -7.69
CA ASP A 265 6.29 3.94 -6.24
C ASP A 265 5.59 2.69 -5.73
N TYR A 266 5.00 1.88 -6.62
CA TYR A 266 4.26 0.68 -6.24
C TYR A 266 5.21 -0.49 -5.94
N SER A 267 4.85 -1.31 -4.96
CA SER A 267 5.62 -2.49 -4.53
C SER A 267 5.55 -3.65 -5.54
N TRP A 268 6.16 -3.46 -6.72
CA TRP A 268 6.17 -4.47 -7.79
C TRP A 268 6.98 -5.72 -7.44
N GLU A 269 7.85 -5.71 -6.45
CA GLU A 269 8.59 -6.87 -5.94
C GLU A 269 7.71 -7.90 -5.23
N TYR A 270 6.44 -7.56 -4.98
CA TYR A 270 5.47 -8.48 -4.44
C TYR A 270 4.86 -9.36 -5.53
N LYS A 271 4.93 -10.70 -5.39
CA LYS A 271 4.35 -11.67 -6.35
C LYS A 271 2.81 -11.55 -6.41
N ARG A 272 2.29 -10.51 -7.12
CA ARG A 272 0.87 -10.16 -7.13
C ARG A 272 0.00 -11.20 -7.83
N TYR A 273 0.52 -11.87 -8.84
CA TYR A 273 -0.19 -12.86 -9.65
C TYR A 273 0.13 -14.31 -9.28
N ARG A 274 0.72 -14.57 -8.12
CA ARG A 274 1.18 -15.92 -7.66
C ARG A 274 0.07 -16.95 -7.46
N ARG A 275 -1.17 -16.61 -7.70
CA ARG A 275 -2.33 -17.52 -7.66
C ARG A 275 -3.19 -17.30 -8.87
N PRO A 276 -2.75 -17.72 -10.06
CA PRO A 276 -3.56 -17.63 -11.26
C PRO A 276 -4.65 -18.72 -11.24
N PRO A 277 -5.75 -18.53 -11.99
CA PRO A 277 -6.80 -19.55 -12.09
C PRO A 277 -6.32 -20.84 -12.78
N SER A 278 -5.31 -20.76 -13.65
CA SER A 278 -4.67 -21.92 -14.31
C SER A 278 -3.92 -22.84 -13.34
N GLY A 279 -3.54 -22.34 -12.16
CA GLY A 279 -2.66 -23.05 -11.22
C GLY A 279 -1.15 -22.93 -11.51
N GLU A 280 -0.77 -22.46 -12.69
CA GLU A 280 0.64 -22.27 -13.08
C GLU A 280 1.20 -20.98 -12.50
N ASP A 281 2.12 -21.09 -11.53
CA ASP A 281 2.72 -19.90 -10.89
C ASP A 281 3.60 -19.14 -11.90
N PRO A 282 3.24 -17.90 -12.29
CA PRO A 282 4.03 -17.11 -13.23
C PRO A 282 5.42 -16.73 -12.73
N TYR A 283 5.78 -17.10 -11.52
CA TYR A 283 7.08 -16.84 -10.89
C TYR A 283 7.84 -18.13 -10.53
N SER A 284 7.47 -19.27 -11.15
CA SER A 284 8.06 -20.57 -10.86
C SER A 284 9.56 -20.67 -11.20
N ASP A 285 10.02 -19.82 -12.13
CA ASP A 285 11.42 -19.70 -12.59
C ASP A 285 12.25 -18.61 -11.84
N ILE A 286 11.71 -18.02 -10.73
CA ILE A 286 12.32 -16.92 -9.97
C ILE A 286 12.62 -17.32 -8.53
#